data_38c733730be01f5eabbcf95004b4ae41
#
_entry.id   38c733730be01f5eabbcf95004b4ae41
#
_cell.length_a   1.000
_cell.length_b   1.000
_cell.length_c   1.000
_cell.angle_alpha   90.00
_cell.angle_beta   90.00
_cell.angle_gamma   90.00
#
_symmetry.space_group_name_H-M   'P 1'
#
loop_
_entity.id
_entity.type
_entity.pdbx_description
1 polymer ?
#
loop_
_entity_poly.entity_id
_entity_poly.type
_entity_poly.pdbx_seq_one_letter_code
_entity_poly.pdbx_strand_id
1 'polypeptide(L)'
;MSFSPLSLAFSIAPRLPLRVVMRMADTGASIAARRGGAMIDRLRANMARLTGTEPSADELRAAVRSHIRNYAEQLMLGSRRGAPLLEGVSFEGFEALAAASEDGPVVLALGHSGSWDRAGAWVCAHGRGIVTVAEKVEPPALFERFVSLREGLGMEIIGVAKGESVFSTLIERVRGRSVIVPLLADRDISGSGIEVDLGTGRALVAAGPAAL
;
A
#
# COMPACT_ATOMS: atom_id res chain seq x y z
N MET A 1 3.79 -20.53 -19.07
CA MET A 1 3.35 -19.24 -18.51
C MET A 1 2.16 -19.50 -17.63
N SER A 2 2.32 -19.52 -16.32
CA SER A 2 1.19 -19.68 -15.38
C SER A 2 0.36 -18.39 -15.39
N PHE A 3 -0.83 -18.42 -15.94
CA PHE A 3 -1.77 -17.30 -15.90
C PHE A 3 -2.30 -17.17 -14.48
N SER A 4 -1.68 -16.29 -13.69
CA SER A 4 -2.24 -15.92 -12.40
C SER A 4 -3.51 -15.08 -12.62
N PRO A 5 -4.61 -15.32 -11.87
CA PRO A 5 -5.82 -14.49 -11.95
C PRO A 5 -5.51 -12.99 -11.75
N LEU A 6 -4.53 -12.67 -10.94
CA LEU A 6 -4.08 -11.29 -10.69
C LEU A 6 -3.40 -10.69 -11.93
N SER A 7 -2.60 -11.46 -12.66
CA SER A 7 -2.00 -11.02 -13.93
C SER A 7 -3.06 -10.67 -14.97
N LEU A 8 -4.16 -11.42 -15.01
CA LEU A 8 -5.30 -11.13 -15.87
C LEU A 8 -6.01 -9.85 -15.42
N ALA A 9 -6.18 -9.65 -14.13
CA ALA A 9 -6.77 -8.44 -13.56
C ALA A 9 -6.00 -7.18 -13.94
N PHE A 10 -4.66 -7.18 -13.90
CA PHE A 10 -3.80 -6.08 -14.36
C PHE A 10 -4.07 -5.69 -15.83
N SER A 11 -4.41 -6.67 -16.65
CA SER A 11 -4.64 -6.43 -18.09
C SER A 11 -6.05 -5.98 -18.38
N ILE A 12 -7.06 -6.45 -17.65
CA ILE A 12 -8.48 -6.23 -17.93
C ILE A 12 -9.04 -5.03 -17.16
N ALA A 13 -8.74 -4.90 -15.86
CA ALA A 13 -9.35 -3.88 -15.01
C ALA A 13 -9.20 -2.45 -15.59
N PRO A 14 -8.02 -2.01 -16.08
CA PRO A 14 -7.86 -0.67 -16.63
C PRO A 14 -8.73 -0.37 -17.88
N ARG A 15 -9.25 -1.41 -18.51
CA ARG A 15 -10.11 -1.29 -19.71
C ARG A 15 -11.59 -1.19 -19.38
N LEU A 16 -11.97 -1.52 -18.16
CA LEU A 16 -13.36 -1.52 -17.70
C LEU A 16 -13.71 -0.16 -17.03
N PRO A 17 -14.98 0.26 -17.04
CA PRO A 17 -15.44 1.38 -16.26
C PRO A 17 -15.17 1.15 -14.75
N LEU A 18 -14.71 2.19 -14.03
CA LEU A 18 -14.42 2.09 -12.60
C LEU A 18 -15.57 1.48 -11.79
N ARG A 19 -16.82 1.89 -12.07
CA ARG A 19 -18.01 1.36 -11.39
C ARG A 19 -18.18 -0.15 -11.57
N VAL A 20 -17.80 -0.69 -12.72
CA VAL A 20 -17.85 -2.13 -13.00
C VAL A 20 -16.80 -2.86 -12.19
N VAL A 21 -15.56 -2.36 -12.19
CA VAL A 21 -14.45 -2.93 -11.38
C VAL A 21 -14.80 -2.94 -9.91
N MET A 22 -15.35 -1.84 -9.38
CA MET A 22 -15.75 -1.76 -7.97
C MET A 22 -16.90 -2.74 -7.63
N ARG A 23 -17.88 -2.92 -8.51
CA ARG A 23 -18.94 -3.92 -8.30
C ARG A 23 -18.40 -5.35 -8.30
N MET A 24 -17.46 -5.65 -9.20
CA MET A 24 -16.78 -6.95 -9.22
C MET A 24 -15.99 -7.19 -7.92
N ALA A 25 -15.29 -6.17 -7.44
CA ALA A 25 -14.58 -6.22 -6.16
C ALA A 25 -15.53 -6.49 -4.99
N ASP A 26 -16.67 -5.80 -4.93
CA ASP A 26 -17.70 -5.98 -3.89
C ASP A 26 -18.31 -7.39 -3.92
N THR A 27 -18.58 -7.91 -5.13
CA THR A 27 -19.10 -9.27 -5.28
C THR A 27 -18.06 -10.30 -4.84
N GLY A 28 -16.81 -10.14 -5.29
CA GLY A 28 -15.70 -10.99 -4.87
C GLY A 28 -15.47 -10.97 -3.37
N ALA A 29 -15.53 -9.79 -2.74
CA ALA A 29 -15.42 -9.63 -1.30
C ALA A 29 -16.54 -10.37 -0.55
N SER A 30 -17.77 -10.26 -1.02
CA SER A 30 -18.92 -10.94 -0.42
C SER A 30 -18.79 -12.47 -0.51
N ILE A 31 -18.29 -12.98 -1.64
CA ILE A 31 -18.02 -14.41 -1.82
C ILE A 31 -16.88 -14.87 -0.90
N ALA A 32 -15.77 -14.11 -0.84
CA ALA A 32 -14.63 -14.43 0.00
C ALA A 32 -15.02 -14.46 1.49
N ALA A 33 -15.74 -13.45 1.97
CA ALA A 33 -16.20 -13.39 3.35
C ALA A 33 -17.11 -14.55 3.74
N ARG A 34 -17.96 -15.04 2.80
CA ARG A 34 -18.82 -16.20 3.02
C ARG A 34 -18.07 -17.53 3.00
N ARG A 35 -17.07 -17.66 2.12
CA ARG A 35 -16.28 -18.90 2.00
C ARG A 35 -15.34 -19.11 3.19
N GLY A 36 -14.93 -18.02 3.86
CA GLY A 36 -13.96 -18.10 4.94
C GLY A 36 -12.55 -18.44 4.43
N GLY A 37 -11.77 -19.04 5.30
CA GLY A 37 -10.40 -19.48 5.04
C GLY A 37 -9.37 -18.68 5.83
N ALA A 38 -8.12 -19.15 5.83
CA ALA A 38 -7.04 -18.69 6.72
C ALA A 38 -6.84 -17.16 6.75
N MET A 39 -7.00 -16.47 5.61
CA MET A 39 -6.90 -15.01 5.56
C MET A 39 -8.06 -14.34 6.30
N ILE A 40 -9.28 -14.82 6.10
CA ILE A 40 -10.48 -14.28 6.74
C ILE A 40 -10.45 -14.55 8.25
N ASP A 41 -10.02 -15.75 8.65
CA ASP A 41 -9.90 -16.14 10.06
C ASP A 41 -8.84 -15.27 10.78
N ARG A 42 -7.71 -14.99 10.11
CA ARG A 42 -6.69 -14.09 10.64
C ARG A 42 -7.21 -12.65 10.76
N LEU A 43 -7.95 -12.17 9.75
CA LEU A 43 -8.56 -10.84 9.81
C LEU A 43 -9.55 -10.74 10.98
N ARG A 44 -10.41 -11.73 11.15
CA ARG A 44 -11.34 -11.84 12.28
C ARG A 44 -10.62 -11.77 13.63
N ALA A 45 -9.58 -12.62 13.79
CA ALA A 45 -8.79 -12.65 15.03
C ALA A 45 -8.09 -11.32 15.33
N ASN A 46 -7.56 -10.64 14.29
CA ASN A 46 -6.95 -9.33 14.45
C ASN A 46 -7.99 -8.27 14.84
N MET A 47 -9.15 -8.26 14.21
CA MET A 47 -10.25 -7.35 14.58
C MET A 47 -10.68 -7.58 16.02
N ALA A 48 -10.92 -8.83 16.44
CA ALA A 48 -11.29 -9.17 17.81
C ALA A 48 -10.23 -8.70 18.82
N ARG A 49 -8.94 -8.85 18.50
CA ARG A 49 -7.85 -8.38 19.36
C ARG A 49 -7.85 -6.86 19.53
N LEU A 50 -8.11 -6.11 18.45
CA LEU A 50 -8.10 -4.65 18.47
C LEU A 50 -9.32 -4.07 19.17
N THR A 51 -10.50 -4.68 19.00
CA THR A 51 -11.76 -4.16 19.55
C THR A 51 -12.14 -4.76 20.90
N GLY A 52 -11.46 -5.85 21.29
CA GLY A 52 -11.82 -6.62 22.50
C GLY A 52 -13.06 -7.49 22.33
N THR A 53 -13.70 -7.51 21.15
CA THR A 53 -14.93 -8.26 20.87
C THR A 53 -14.84 -8.94 19.50
N GLU A 54 -15.52 -10.09 19.36
CA GLU A 54 -15.64 -10.76 18.05
C GLU A 54 -16.40 -9.86 17.07
N PRO A 55 -15.86 -9.64 15.85
CA PRO A 55 -16.56 -8.84 14.86
C PRO A 55 -17.81 -9.55 14.36
N SER A 56 -18.87 -8.80 14.18
CA SER A 56 -20.07 -9.26 13.51
C SER A 56 -19.79 -9.69 12.06
N ALA A 57 -20.70 -10.45 11.47
CA ALA A 57 -20.58 -10.85 10.07
C ALA A 57 -20.56 -9.64 9.12
N ASP A 58 -21.21 -8.55 9.46
CA ASP A 58 -21.25 -7.33 8.64
C ASP A 58 -19.94 -6.54 8.75
N GLU A 59 -19.37 -6.40 9.94
CA GLU A 59 -18.05 -5.77 10.16
C GLU A 59 -16.94 -6.54 9.43
N LEU A 60 -16.94 -7.86 9.56
CA LEU A 60 -15.97 -8.70 8.83
C LEU A 60 -16.13 -8.55 7.32
N ARG A 61 -17.37 -8.55 6.81
CA ARG A 61 -17.65 -8.34 5.39
C ARG A 61 -17.18 -6.95 4.92
N ALA A 62 -17.39 -5.92 5.73
CA ALA A 62 -16.94 -4.56 5.43
C ALA A 62 -15.41 -4.48 5.36
N ALA A 63 -14.70 -5.13 6.29
CA ALA A 63 -13.24 -5.18 6.30
C ALA A 63 -12.67 -5.93 5.07
N VAL A 64 -13.25 -7.09 4.71
CA VAL A 64 -12.87 -7.85 3.50
C VAL A 64 -13.13 -7.02 2.25
N ARG A 65 -14.27 -6.32 2.19
CA ARG A 65 -14.60 -5.44 1.08
C ARG A 65 -13.61 -4.29 0.94
N SER A 66 -13.25 -3.63 2.04
CA SER A 66 -12.24 -2.56 2.05
C SER A 66 -10.91 -3.06 1.49
N HIS A 67 -10.45 -4.22 1.94
CA HIS A 67 -9.21 -4.83 1.48
C HIS A 67 -9.22 -5.14 -0.03
N ILE A 68 -10.26 -5.80 -0.53
CA ILE A 68 -10.37 -6.15 -1.96
C ILE A 68 -10.53 -4.91 -2.83
N ARG A 69 -11.28 -3.91 -2.38
CA ARG A 69 -11.41 -2.63 -3.10
C ARG A 69 -10.08 -1.91 -3.22
N ASN A 70 -9.24 -1.92 -2.18
CA ASN A 70 -7.91 -1.30 -2.24
C ASN A 70 -7.08 -1.85 -3.41
N TYR A 71 -7.05 -3.18 -3.61
CA TYR A 71 -6.39 -3.77 -4.78
C TYR A 71 -7.06 -3.41 -6.10
N ALA A 72 -8.38 -3.38 -6.14
CA ALA A 72 -9.12 -2.99 -7.33
C ALA A 72 -8.85 -1.52 -7.73
N GLU A 73 -8.79 -0.62 -6.77
CA GLU A 73 -8.41 0.78 -6.97
C GLU A 73 -6.97 0.89 -7.48
N GLN A 74 -6.03 0.17 -6.87
CA GLN A 74 -4.63 0.14 -7.28
C GLN A 74 -4.49 -0.24 -8.78
N LEU A 75 -5.22 -1.27 -9.23
CA LEU A 75 -5.21 -1.67 -10.65
C LEU A 75 -5.75 -0.59 -11.60
N MET A 76 -6.57 0.32 -11.09
CA MET A 76 -7.20 1.39 -11.88
C MET A 76 -6.39 2.68 -11.92
N LEU A 77 -5.51 2.93 -10.92
CA LEU A 77 -4.83 4.22 -10.73
C LEU A 77 -4.06 4.71 -11.96
N GLY A 78 -3.38 3.82 -12.68
CA GLY A 78 -2.63 4.16 -13.90
C GLY A 78 -3.48 4.35 -15.15
N SER A 79 -4.79 4.29 -15.07
CA SER A 79 -5.69 4.38 -16.23
C SER A 79 -6.50 5.68 -16.25
N ARG A 80 -6.87 6.15 -17.45
CA ARG A 80 -7.81 7.28 -17.59
C ARG A 80 -9.13 7.07 -16.86
N ARG A 81 -9.58 5.82 -16.72
CA ARG A 81 -10.83 5.48 -16.05
C ARG A 81 -10.70 5.46 -14.53
N GLY A 82 -9.47 5.43 -14.03
CA GLY A 82 -9.15 5.58 -12.60
C GLY A 82 -8.94 7.04 -12.15
N ALA A 83 -8.86 8.00 -13.06
CA ALA A 83 -8.66 9.41 -12.71
C ALA A 83 -9.60 9.92 -11.59
N PRO A 84 -10.90 9.58 -11.54
CA PRO A 84 -11.78 10.00 -10.46
C PRO A 84 -11.33 9.52 -9.06
N LEU A 85 -10.47 8.50 -8.98
CA LEU A 85 -9.90 8.08 -7.70
C LEU A 85 -8.96 9.14 -7.12
N LEU A 86 -8.22 9.86 -7.96
CA LEU A 86 -7.32 10.93 -7.51
C LEU A 86 -8.07 12.22 -7.20
N GLU A 87 -9.10 12.53 -7.96
CA GLU A 87 -9.95 13.70 -7.74
C GLU A 87 -10.63 13.70 -6.36
N GLY A 88 -10.93 12.53 -5.81
CA GLY A 88 -11.54 12.36 -4.50
C GLY A 88 -10.56 12.30 -3.33
N VAL A 89 -9.27 12.67 -3.52
CA VAL A 89 -8.29 12.73 -2.42
C VAL A 89 -8.26 14.14 -1.85
N SER A 90 -8.38 14.25 -0.53
CA SER A 90 -8.09 15.45 0.25
C SER A 90 -6.88 15.17 1.13
N PHE A 91 -5.88 16.03 1.07
CA PHE A 91 -4.65 15.88 1.86
C PHE A 91 -4.49 17.10 2.78
N GLU A 92 -4.82 16.92 4.06
CA GLU A 92 -4.61 17.93 5.08
C GLU A 92 -3.11 18.04 5.42
N GLY A 93 -2.56 19.25 5.42
CA GLY A 93 -1.13 19.50 5.70
C GLY A 93 -0.19 19.29 4.51
N PHE A 94 -0.71 19.15 3.28
CA PHE A 94 0.14 18.93 2.10
C PHE A 94 1.10 20.09 1.84
N GLU A 95 0.67 21.34 2.06
CA GLU A 95 1.53 22.52 1.87
C GLU A 95 2.75 22.48 2.79
N ALA A 96 2.58 22.06 4.04
CA ALA A 96 3.68 21.94 4.99
C ALA A 96 4.65 20.81 4.57
N LEU A 97 4.12 19.66 4.13
CA LEU A 97 4.91 18.57 3.60
C LEU A 97 5.68 18.97 2.34
N ALA A 98 5.02 19.68 1.44
CA ALA A 98 5.60 20.15 0.19
C ALA A 98 6.74 21.14 0.47
N ALA A 99 6.52 22.11 1.36
CA ALA A 99 7.54 23.09 1.76
C ALA A 99 8.75 22.39 2.42
N ALA A 100 8.52 21.48 3.36
CA ALA A 100 9.60 20.71 4.00
C ALA A 100 10.44 19.92 2.98
N SER A 101 9.82 19.41 1.92
CA SER A 101 10.52 18.65 0.89
C SER A 101 11.36 19.52 -0.08
N GLU A 102 11.26 20.83 -0.02
CA GLU A 102 12.09 21.73 -0.83
C GLU A 102 13.54 21.81 -0.30
N ASP A 103 13.71 21.71 1.01
CA ASP A 103 15.00 21.76 1.68
C ASP A 103 15.76 20.41 1.66
N GLY A 104 15.10 19.33 1.22
CA GLY A 104 15.69 18.00 1.14
C GLY A 104 14.65 16.88 1.22
N PRO A 105 15.10 15.63 1.34
CA PRO A 105 14.19 14.49 1.44
C PRO A 105 13.42 14.50 2.77
N VAL A 106 12.12 14.24 2.71
CA VAL A 106 11.26 14.10 3.89
C VAL A 106 10.82 12.66 4.07
N VAL A 107 11.16 12.06 5.20
CA VAL A 107 10.74 10.71 5.55
C VAL A 107 9.36 10.73 6.21
N LEU A 108 8.43 9.95 5.67
CA LEU A 108 7.10 9.74 6.27
C LEU A 108 7.00 8.32 6.82
N ALA A 109 6.82 8.19 8.13
CA ALA A 109 6.46 6.92 8.76
C ALA A 109 4.96 6.69 8.62
N LEU A 110 4.57 5.67 7.87
CA LEU A 110 3.17 5.35 7.56
C LEU A 110 2.76 3.98 8.12
N GLY A 111 1.45 3.78 8.32
CA GLY A 111 0.87 2.47 8.56
C GLY A 111 0.37 1.82 7.27
N HIS A 112 0.23 0.47 7.29
CA HIS A 112 -0.45 -0.29 6.23
C HIS A 112 -1.96 -0.09 6.27
N SER A 113 -2.42 1.16 6.28
CA SER A 113 -3.83 1.51 6.33
C SER A 113 -4.23 2.35 5.13
N GLY A 114 -5.47 2.22 4.69
CA GLY A 114 -5.97 2.92 3.52
C GLY A 114 -5.28 2.53 2.21
N SER A 115 -5.29 3.43 1.25
CA SER A 115 -4.66 3.25 -0.07
C SER A 115 -3.44 4.17 -0.21
N TRP A 116 -2.30 3.73 0.29
CA TRP A 116 -1.04 4.48 0.19
C TRP A 116 -0.57 4.65 -1.27
N ASP A 117 -0.87 3.71 -2.16
CA ASP A 117 -0.63 3.86 -3.62
C ASP A 117 -1.42 5.04 -4.20
N ARG A 118 -2.68 5.22 -3.76
CA ARG A 118 -3.52 6.34 -4.18
C ARG A 118 -3.01 7.67 -3.63
N ALA A 119 -2.60 7.69 -2.36
CA ALA A 119 -1.99 8.86 -1.75
C ALA A 119 -0.68 9.26 -2.46
N GLY A 120 0.19 8.29 -2.75
CA GLY A 120 1.43 8.52 -3.48
C GLY A 120 1.19 9.02 -4.90
N ALA A 121 0.26 8.42 -5.63
CA ALA A 121 -0.13 8.88 -6.97
C ALA A 121 -0.64 10.32 -6.95
N TRP A 122 -1.43 10.68 -5.95
CA TRP A 122 -1.92 12.04 -5.77
C TRP A 122 -0.77 13.03 -5.50
N VAL A 123 0.17 12.68 -4.62
CA VAL A 123 1.36 13.50 -4.31
C VAL A 123 2.21 13.71 -5.57
N CYS A 124 2.45 12.67 -6.35
CA CYS A 124 3.18 12.78 -7.62
C CYS A 124 2.45 13.68 -8.63
N ALA A 125 1.11 13.57 -8.73
CA ALA A 125 0.29 14.42 -9.59
C ALA A 125 0.33 15.91 -9.18
N HIS A 126 0.67 16.19 -7.91
CA HIS A 126 0.85 17.56 -7.38
C HIS A 126 2.32 18.01 -7.38
N GLY A 127 3.16 17.40 -8.21
CA GLY A 127 4.51 17.86 -8.53
C GLY A 127 5.58 17.49 -7.49
N ARG A 128 5.31 16.55 -6.58
CA ARG A 128 6.31 16.06 -5.62
C ARG A 128 6.77 14.66 -5.97
N GLY A 129 8.10 14.45 -6.03
CA GLY A 129 8.69 13.14 -6.26
C GLY A 129 8.53 12.23 -5.03
N ILE A 130 8.31 10.95 -5.29
CA ILE A 130 8.30 9.90 -4.25
C ILE A 130 9.40 8.89 -4.56
N VAL A 131 10.18 8.55 -3.54
CA VAL A 131 11.11 7.41 -3.54
C VAL A 131 10.71 6.50 -2.39
N THR A 132 10.45 5.23 -2.66
CA THR A 132 10.07 4.28 -1.61
C THR A 132 10.63 2.89 -1.88
N VAL A 133 10.51 2.02 -0.91
CA VAL A 133 10.98 0.64 -0.99
C VAL A 133 9.82 -0.33 -1.15
N ALA A 134 10.03 -1.42 -1.87
CA ALA A 134 9.07 -2.50 -1.97
C ALA A 134 9.76 -3.86 -1.90
N GLU A 135 9.21 -4.77 -1.09
CA GLU A 135 9.69 -6.15 -1.05
C GLU A 135 9.43 -6.84 -2.39
N LYS A 136 10.45 -7.54 -2.91
CA LYS A 136 10.32 -8.36 -4.12
C LYS A 136 9.42 -9.55 -3.83
N VAL A 137 8.21 -9.53 -4.37
CA VAL A 137 7.22 -10.61 -4.22
C VAL A 137 7.33 -11.62 -5.36
N GLU A 138 6.97 -12.87 -5.07
CA GLU A 138 6.88 -13.94 -6.08
C GLU A 138 5.48 -14.00 -6.71
N PRO A 139 5.38 -14.31 -8.00
CA PRO A 139 6.49 -14.48 -8.96
C PRO A 139 7.06 -13.13 -9.42
N PRO A 140 8.32 -13.06 -9.88
CA PRO A 140 8.99 -11.81 -10.27
C PRO A 140 8.19 -10.95 -11.24
N ALA A 141 7.52 -11.58 -12.22
CA ALA A 141 6.67 -10.88 -13.18
C ALA A 141 5.50 -10.11 -12.51
N LEU A 142 5.05 -10.53 -11.34
CA LEU A 142 4.03 -9.81 -10.57
C LEU A 142 4.65 -8.57 -9.92
N PHE A 143 5.81 -8.71 -9.31
CA PHE A 143 6.56 -7.58 -8.77
C PHE A 143 6.84 -6.51 -9.82
N GLU A 144 7.35 -6.89 -10.99
CA GLU A 144 7.62 -5.99 -12.11
C GLU A 144 6.37 -5.20 -12.55
N ARG A 145 5.18 -5.85 -12.55
CA ARG A 145 3.92 -5.17 -12.86
C ARG A 145 3.53 -4.12 -11.83
N PHE A 146 3.72 -4.40 -10.55
CA PHE A 146 3.47 -3.42 -9.48
C PHE A 146 4.47 -2.27 -9.54
N VAL A 147 5.74 -2.55 -9.81
CA VAL A 147 6.76 -1.51 -10.00
C VAL A 147 6.39 -0.63 -11.19
N SER A 148 6.14 -1.22 -12.35
CA SER A 148 5.77 -0.47 -13.56
C SER A 148 4.52 0.39 -13.38
N LEU A 149 3.51 -0.11 -12.62
CA LEU A 149 2.32 0.68 -12.29
C LEU A 149 2.69 1.93 -11.49
N ARG A 150 3.49 1.77 -10.43
CA ARG A 150 3.91 2.87 -9.54
C ARG A 150 4.81 3.86 -10.23
N GLU A 151 5.78 3.38 -11.00
CA GLU A 151 6.66 4.24 -11.81
C GLU A 151 5.87 5.02 -12.86
N GLY A 152 4.87 4.40 -13.48
CA GLY A 152 3.92 5.07 -14.38
C GLY A 152 3.08 6.16 -13.70
N LEU A 153 2.99 6.15 -12.36
CA LEU A 153 2.34 7.18 -11.53
C LEU A 153 3.33 8.24 -11.00
N GLY A 154 4.62 8.12 -11.34
CA GLY A 154 5.66 9.07 -10.95
C GLY A 154 6.44 8.70 -9.68
N MET A 155 6.23 7.51 -9.13
CA MET A 155 6.98 7.04 -7.96
C MET A 155 8.26 6.33 -8.40
N GLU A 156 9.35 6.48 -7.65
CA GLU A 156 10.57 5.68 -7.79
C GLU A 156 10.53 4.53 -6.76
N ILE A 157 10.70 3.29 -7.22
CA ILE A 157 10.59 2.10 -6.40
C ILE A 157 11.94 1.39 -6.29
N ILE A 158 12.43 1.23 -5.07
CA ILE A 158 13.63 0.44 -4.78
C ILE A 158 13.18 -0.95 -4.35
N GLY A 159 13.41 -1.95 -5.20
CA GLY A 159 13.07 -3.34 -4.91
C GLY A 159 14.09 -3.99 -3.98
N VAL A 160 13.62 -4.59 -2.88
CA VAL A 160 14.44 -5.22 -1.85
C VAL A 160 14.13 -6.70 -1.73
N ALA A 161 15.16 -7.55 -1.74
CA ALA A 161 14.98 -8.96 -1.43
C ALA A 161 14.80 -9.16 0.09
N LYS A 162 14.13 -10.25 0.47
CA LYS A 162 13.92 -10.57 1.88
C LYS A 162 15.27 -10.71 2.61
N GLY A 163 15.45 -9.94 3.69
CA GLY A 163 16.68 -9.93 4.50
C GLY A 163 17.81 -9.06 3.93
N GLU A 164 17.59 -8.37 2.81
CA GLU A 164 18.55 -7.42 2.24
C GLU A 164 18.40 -6.05 2.94
N SER A 165 19.54 -5.41 3.26
CA SER A 165 19.53 -4.04 3.75
C SER A 165 19.41 -3.07 2.59
N VAL A 166 18.43 -2.18 2.68
CA VAL A 166 18.17 -1.17 1.64
C VAL A 166 18.63 0.23 2.03
N PHE A 167 19.09 0.40 3.27
CA PHE A 167 19.36 1.70 3.84
C PHE A 167 20.36 2.54 3.06
N SER A 168 21.53 1.98 2.75
CA SER A 168 22.58 2.68 1.97
C SER A 168 22.07 3.10 0.59
N THR A 169 21.39 2.18 -0.10
CA THR A 169 20.81 2.45 -1.41
C THR A 169 19.76 3.56 -1.35
N LEU A 170 18.89 3.53 -0.32
CA LEU A 170 17.85 4.54 -0.16
C LEU A 170 18.47 5.92 0.14
N ILE A 171 19.44 6.00 1.06
CA ILE A 171 20.17 7.24 1.38
C ILE A 171 20.85 7.81 0.13
N GLU A 172 21.55 6.97 -0.65
CA GLU A 172 22.19 7.40 -1.89
C GLU A 172 21.19 7.95 -2.91
N ARG A 173 20.03 7.29 -3.03
CA ARG A 173 18.99 7.69 -3.98
C ARG A 173 18.28 8.98 -3.64
N VAL A 174 18.17 9.33 -2.36
CA VAL A 174 17.42 10.51 -1.91
C VAL A 174 18.32 11.70 -1.57
N ARG A 175 19.62 11.49 -1.38
CA ARG A 175 20.56 12.54 -0.97
C ARG A 175 20.54 13.74 -1.92
N GLY A 176 20.30 14.93 -1.36
CA GLY A 176 20.27 16.19 -2.11
C GLY A 176 19.09 16.33 -3.07
N ARG A 177 18.05 15.54 -2.92
CA ARG A 177 16.85 15.60 -3.74
C ARG A 177 15.66 16.11 -2.94
N SER A 178 14.79 16.88 -3.58
CA SER A 178 13.51 17.33 -3.05
C SER A 178 12.45 16.25 -3.28
N VAL A 179 12.42 15.24 -2.42
CA VAL A 179 11.53 14.08 -2.54
C VAL A 179 10.90 13.69 -1.21
N ILE A 180 9.76 13.03 -1.28
CA ILE A 180 9.09 12.42 -0.14
C ILE A 180 9.40 10.91 -0.12
N VAL A 181 9.78 10.40 1.06
CA VAL A 181 10.19 9.02 1.28
C VAL A 181 9.18 8.34 2.21
N PRO A 182 8.04 7.83 1.69
CA PRO A 182 7.09 7.11 2.50
C PRO A 182 7.61 5.71 2.83
N LEU A 183 7.67 5.37 4.12
CA LEU A 183 8.08 4.06 4.61
C LEU A 183 7.00 3.50 5.52
N LEU A 184 6.57 2.27 5.26
CA LEU A 184 5.60 1.57 6.09
C LEU A 184 6.30 1.06 7.36
N ALA A 185 5.92 1.61 8.52
CA ALA A 185 6.61 1.44 9.79
C ALA A 185 5.89 0.53 10.78
N ASP A 186 4.62 0.23 10.57
CA ASP A 186 3.74 -0.43 11.53
C ASP A 186 3.97 -1.94 11.67
N ARG A 187 4.85 -2.52 10.84
CA ARG A 187 5.26 -3.92 10.97
C ARG A 187 6.68 -4.12 10.47
N ASP A 188 7.43 -4.98 11.15
CA ASP A 188 8.70 -5.49 10.66
C ASP A 188 8.54 -6.93 10.13
N ILE A 189 9.12 -7.18 8.98
CA ILE A 189 9.17 -8.51 8.34
C ILE A 189 10.58 -9.12 8.35
N SER A 190 11.57 -8.33 8.74
CA SER A 190 12.98 -8.75 8.81
C SER A 190 13.30 -9.54 10.08
N GLY A 191 12.54 -9.35 11.15
CA GLY A 191 12.80 -9.89 12.48
C GLY A 191 13.84 -9.07 13.27
N SER A 192 14.30 -7.94 12.74
CA SER A 192 15.27 -7.03 13.38
C SER A 192 14.63 -5.70 13.83
N GLY A 193 13.30 -5.61 13.80
CA GLY A 193 12.55 -4.43 14.20
C GLY A 193 12.59 -4.16 15.70
N ILE A 194 11.93 -3.09 16.09
CA ILE A 194 11.78 -2.66 17.49
C ILE A 194 10.49 -3.25 18.05
N GLU A 195 10.57 -3.93 19.17
CA GLU A 195 9.38 -4.40 19.88
C GLU A 195 8.69 -3.21 20.56
N VAL A 196 7.42 -3.01 20.26
CA VAL A 196 6.57 -1.98 20.84
C VAL A 196 5.36 -2.59 21.51
N ASP A 197 4.89 -1.97 22.60
CA ASP A 197 3.64 -2.32 23.25
C ASP A 197 2.51 -1.47 22.66
N LEU A 198 1.52 -2.14 22.07
CA LEU A 198 0.35 -1.48 21.50
C LEU A 198 -0.84 -1.39 22.47
N GLY A 199 -0.63 -1.75 23.75
CA GLY A 199 -1.71 -1.81 24.75
C GLY A 199 -2.60 -3.05 24.64
N THR A 200 -2.76 -3.59 23.43
CA THR A 200 -3.50 -4.85 23.14
C THR A 200 -2.57 -6.04 22.89
N GLY A 201 -1.26 -5.82 22.95
CA GLY A 201 -0.21 -6.81 22.72
C GLY A 201 1.06 -6.16 22.19
N ARG A 202 2.09 -6.97 22.00
CA ARG A 202 3.37 -6.53 21.46
C ARG A 202 3.46 -6.79 19.97
N ALA A 203 4.11 -5.89 19.25
CA ALA A 203 4.39 -6.01 17.83
C ALA A 203 5.82 -5.58 17.51
N LEU A 204 6.40 -6.17 16.47
CA LEU A 204 7.64 -5.68 15.89
C LEU A 204 7.31 -4.65 14.82
N VAL A 205 7.85 -3.45 14.96
CA VAL A 205 7.74 -2.35 14.01
C VAL A 205 9.08 -2.10 13.33
N ALA A 206 9.04 -1.60 12.10
CA ALA A 206 10.26 -1.32 11.36
C ALA A 206 11.01 -0.12 11.96
N ALA A 207 12.30 -0.29 12.24
CA ALA A 207 13.16 0.79 12.75
C ALA A 207 13.53 1.81 11.65
N GLY A 208 13.38 1.44 10.39
CA GLY A 208 13.84 2.18 9.22
C GLY A 208 13.46 3.65 9.19
N PRO A 209 12.20 4.03 9.35
CA PRO A 209 11.78 5.44 9.30
C PRO A 209 12.41 6.34 10.35
N ALA A 210 12.79 5.78 11.50
CA ALA A 210 13.42 6.54 12.58
C ALA A 210 14.95 6.63 12.44
N ALA A 211 15.55 5.83 11.57
CA ALA A 211 17.00 5.74 11.38
C ALA A 211 17.48 6.52 10.14
N LEU A 212 16.58 7.00 9.29
CA LEU A 212 16.85 7.87 8.14
C LEU A 212 16.72 9.34 8.49
#